data_cab74956d6d64aa1f9736ad6e6723a8c
#
_entry.id   cab74956d6d64aa1f9736ad6e6723a8c
#
_cell.length_a   1.000
_cell.length_b   1.000
_cell.length_c   1.000
_cell.angle_alpha   90.00
_cell.angle_beta   90.00
_cell.angle_gamma   90.00
#
_symmetry.space_group_name_H-M   'P 1'
#
loop_
_entity.id
_entity.type
_entity.pdbx_description
1 polymer ?
#
loop_
_entity_poly.entity_id
_entity_poly.type
_entity_poly.pdbx_seq_one_letter_code
_entity_poly.pdbx_strand_id
1 'polypeptide(L)'
;MDKTLTEQEIALLRRKLDLLLRTGQLLVESAADTNRVVRNLNRVAAYLGLPEEKLHIDVSYTMLVVNVSDGLHSFSKFQKCEKHGINMTAISEISKLSWRAIENDYSLDQYEEELERIKNKKRNYVPYVVAIGAGFACGGFCKLFGGDWMAFLFTSICAFAGFRVRARCMEFGINHYMSIAIAALISTCLAYVSLFAGLSETPYHPLLACALFIVPGVPLINFVDDMIDNYIQVGIVRAVNTVLMVCAMAFGIVIAMRLLTVEDVVIDKKFSELSMVPHDSYLVYAIAAAIAAMGFSMIFNIQRRLLWVVAVGGIIAVCTRNFVNFELGYGPVIGSFMGSMVVSLIAVKAVHWFHVPNHVLTIPSVIPMIPGVLMYRALFGLINMHGVVGEVTAVVSNGITASLIILCIALGVAVPNIFARRYIAKDRQRFLQEELQKRRERGKFIEW
;
A
#
# COMPACT_ATOMS: atom_id res chain seq x y z
N MET A 1 -2.39 -32.76 -39.51
CA MET A 1 -3.49 -31.91 -40.02
C MET A 1 -3.33 -30.54 -39.35
N ASP A 2 -2.82 -29.57 -40.09
CA ASP A 2 -2.71 -28.20 -39.60
C ASP A 2 -4.13 -27.67 -39.34
N LYS A 3 -4.51 -27.50 -38.09
CA LYS A 3 -5.74 -26.82 -37.72
C LYS A 3 -5.51 -25.31 -37.94
N THR A 4 -5.77 -24.82 -39.13
CA THR A 4 -5.88 -23.37 -39.34
C THR A 4 -7.06 -22.87 -38.49
N LEU A 5 -6.76 -21.98 -37.53
CA LEU A 5 -7.78 -21.34 -36.69
C LEU A 5 -8.76 -20.56 -37.57
N THR A 6 -10.03 -20.74 -37.34
CA THR A 6 -11.08 -19.95 -38.02
C THR A 6 -11.04 -18.50 -37.52
N GLU A 7 -11.53 -17.56 -38.35
CA GLU A 7 -11.64 -16.14 -37.94
C GLU A 7 -12.47 -15.97 -36.68
N GLN A 8 -13.49 -16.79 -36.48
CA GLN A 8 -14.34 -16.77 -35.26
C GLN A 8 -13.56 -17.21 -34.01
N GLU A 9 -12.72 -18.26 -34.11
CA GLU A 9 -11.88 -18.71 -33.00
C GLU A 9 -10.83 -17.65 -32.63
N ILE A 10 -10.22 -16.99 -33.62
CA ILE A 10 -9.28 -15.88 -33.40
C ILE A 10 -9.98 -14.69 -32.72
N ALA A 11 -11.20 -14.33 -33.17
CA ALA A 11 -11.96 -13.23 -32.57
C ALA A 11 -12.33 -13.55 -31.10
N LEU A 12 -12.75 -14.79 -30.81
CA LEU A 12 -13.03 -15.24 -29.47
C LEU A 12 -11.79 -15.21 -28.55
N LEU A 13 -10.65 -15.71 -29.07
CA LEU A 13 -9.40 -15.67 -28.33
C LEU A 13 -8.96 -14.23 -28.01
N ARG A 14 -9.05 -13.33 -29.00
CA ARG A 14 -8.76 -11.89 -28.79
C ARG A 14 -9.63 -11.30 -27.68
N ARG A 15 -10.91 -11.61 -27.65
CA ARG A 15 -11.82 -11.15 -26.59
C ARG A 15 -11.44 -11.72 -25.21
N LYS A 16 -11.11 -13.02 -25.14
CA LYS A 16 -10.63 -13.65 -23.89
C LYS A 16 -9.35 -12.96 -23.36
N LEU A 17 -8.39 -12.71 -24.24
CA LEU A 17 -7.16 -12.01 -23.86
C LEU A 17 -7.42 -10.57 -23.43
N ASP A 18 -8.37 -9.86 -24.05
CA ASP A 18 -8.78 -8.52 -23.61
C ASP A 18 -9.33 -8.51 -22.20
N LEU A 19 -10.24 -9.41 -21.88
CA LEU A 19 -10.83 -9.51 -20.54
C LEU A 19 -9.76 -9.85 -19.49
N LEU A 20 -8.83 -10.74 -19.85
CA LEU A 20 -7.71 -11.10 -18.98
C LEU A 20 -6.81 -9.89 -18.70
N LEU A 21 -6.40 -9.16 -19.73
CA LEU A 21 -5.56 -7.97 -19.62
C LEU A 21 -6.25 -6.84 -18.85
N ARG A 22 -7.53 -6.57 -19.12
CA ARG A 22 -8.32 -5.56 -18.40
C ARG A 22 -8.44 -5.90 -16.91
N THR A 23 -8.60 -7.19 -16.57
CA THR A 23 -8.60 -7.66 -15.19
C THR A 23 -7.27 -7.38 -14.49
N GLY A 24 -6.17 -7.72 -15.16
CA GLY A 24 -4.81 -7.47 -14.66
C GLY A 24 -4.50 -5.98 -14.52
N GLN A 25 -4.89 -5.18 -15.52
CA GLN A 25 -4.72 -3.72 -15.47
C GLN A 25 -5.37 -3.11 -14.23
N LEU A 26 -6.62 -3.47 -13.93
CA LEU A 26 -7.33 -2.96 -12.75
C LEU A 26 -6.64 -3.34 -11.44
N LEU A 27 -6.02 -4.53 -11.37
CA LEU A 27 -5.25 -4.96 -10.19
C LEU A 27 -3.95 -4.15 -10.05
N VAL A 28 -3.17 -3.99 -11.13
CA VAL A 28 -1.92 -3.22 -11.14
C VAL A 28 -2.21 -1.75 -10.80
N GLU A 29 -3.20 -1.14 -11.45
CA GLU A 29 -3.61 0.25 -11.20
C GLU A 29 -4.22 0.47 -9.81
N SER A 30 -4.66 -0.60 -9.13
CA SER A 30 -5.13 -0.56 -7.73
C SER A 30 -4.05 -0.81 -6.69
N ALA A 31 -2.78 -0.92 -7.11
CA ALA A 31 -1.60 -1.20 -6.28
C ALA A 31 -1.61 -2.60 -5.63
N ALA A 32 -2.10 -3.62 -6.33
CA ALA A 32 -1.93 -5.01 -5.91
C ALA A 32 -0.45 -5.45 -6.01
N ASP A 33 -0.04 -6.36 -5.13
CA ASP A 33 1.25 -7.06 -5.26
C ASP A 33 1.27 -7.94 -6.52
N THR A 34 2.46 -8.11 -7.12
CA THR A 34 2.61 -8.79 -8.41
C THR A 34 2.16 -10.25 -8.34
N ASN A 35 2.48 -10.96 -7.28
CA ASN A 35 2.05 -12.34 -7.07
C ASN A 35 0.51 -12.46 -7.06
N ARG A 36 -0.17 -11.49 -6.46
CA ARG A 36 -1.64 -11.43 -6.49
C ARG A 36 -2.18 -11.20 -7.89
N VAL A 37 -1.57 -10.29 -8.65
CA VAL A 37 -1.95 -10.05 -10.05
C VAL A 37 -1.86 -11.36 -10.83
N VAL A 38 -0.71 -12.01 -10.82
CA VAL A 38 -0.48 -13.28 -11.56
C VAL A 38 -1.45 -14.37 -11.12
N ARG A 39 -1.66 -14.58 -9.82
CA ARG A 39 -2.61 -15.60 -9.33
C ARG A 39 -4.06 -15.33 -9.72
N ASN A 40 -4.49 -14.07 -9.76
CA ASN A 40 -5.83 -13.76 -10.24
C ASN A 40 -5.93 -13.97 -11.75
N LEU A 41 -4.90 -13.58 -12.51
CA LEU A 41 -4.85 -13.80 -13.96
C LEU A 41 -4.86 -15.27 -14.31
N ASN A 42 -4.08 -16.12 -13.65
CA ASN A 42 -4.11 -17.57 -13.86
C ASN A 42 -5.50 -18.15 -13.59
N ARG A 43 -6.19 -17.70 -12.54
CA ARG A 43 -7.56 -18.14 -12.26
C ARG A 43 -8.55 -17.69 -13.32
N VAL A 44 -8.44 -16.44 -13.78
CA VAL A 44 -9.29 -15.91 -14.85
C VAL A 44 -8.97 -16.62 -16.17
N ALA A 45 -7.71 -16.91 -16.47
CA ALA A 45 -7.32 -17.69 -17.63
C ALA A 45 -7.92 -19.10 -17.60
N ALA A 46 -7.87 -19.77 -16.45
CA ALA A 46 -8.53 -21.07 -16.27
C ALA A 46 -10.04 -20.97 -16.50
N TYR A 47 -10.69 -19.91 -15.96
CA TYR A 47 -12.10 -19.63 -16.24
C TYR A 47 -12.37 -19.43 -17.74
N LEU A 48 -11.49 -18.73 -18.46
CA LEU A 48 -11.61 -18.46 -19.90
C LEU A 48 -11.26 -19.66 -20.78
N GLY A 49 -10.81 -20.79 -20.21
CA GLY A 49 -10.37 -21.95 -20.95
C GLY A 49 -9.02 -21.79 -21.63
N LEU A 50 -8.15 -20.95 -21.06
CA LEU A 50 -6.76 -20.80 -21.49
C LEU A 50 -5.88 -21.67 -20.59
N PRO A 51 -5.24 -22.73 -21.12
CA PRO A 51 -4.43 -23.64 -20.31
C PRO A 51 -3.17 -22.95 -19.79
N GLU A 52 -2.85 -23.18 -18.51
CA GLU A 52 -1.70 -22.55 -17.85
C GLU A 52 -0.37 -22.88 -18.55
N GLU A 53 -0.26 -24.08 -19.11
CA GLU A 53 0.95 -24.55 -19.82
C GLU A 53 1.25 -23.76 -21.11
N LYS A 54 0.22 -23.16 -21.71
CA LYS A 54 0.32 -22.40 -22.95
C LYS A 54 0.30 -20.88 -22.73
N LEU A 55 0.11 -20.45 -21.48
CA LEU A 55 -0.07 -19.06 -21.10
C LEU A 55 1.18 -18.51 -20.42
N HIS A 56 1.72 -17.43 -20.98
CA HIS A 56 2.81 -16.68 -20.40
C HIS A 56 2.31 -15.29 -20.00
N ILE A 57 2.46 -14.94 -18.73
CA ILE A 57 2.06 -13.65 -18.17
C ILE A 57 3.30 -12.95 -17.67
N ASP A 58 3.58 -11.77 -18.21
CA ASP A 58 4.61 -10.86 -17.70
C ASP A 58 3.96 -9.60 -17.16
N VAL A 59 4.30 -9.27 -15.92
CA VAL A 59 3.77 -8.11 -15.20
C VAL A 59 4.90 -7.15 -14.91
N SER A 60 4.87 -5.99 -15.54
CA SER A 60 5.74 -4.88 -15.18
C SER A 60 4.95 -3.77 -14.47
N TYR A 61 5.66 -2.77 -13.97
CA TYR A 61 5.01 -1.65 -13.26
C TYR A 61 4.06 -0.85 -14.16
N THR A 62 4.42 -0.68 -15.43
CA THR A 62 3.67 0.17 -16.40
C THR A 62 2.98 -0.61 -17.51
N MET A 63 3.24 -1.91 -17.62
CA MET A 63 2.73 -2.72 -18.71
C MET A 63 2.44 -4.15 -18.26
N LEU A 64 1.40 -4.71 -18.80
CA LEU A 64 1.04 -6.11 -18.66
C LEU A 64 1.09 -6.76 -20.04
N VAL A 65 1.78 -7.89 -20.16
CA VAL A 65 1.89 -8.67 -21.37
C VAL A 65 1.33 -10.07 -21.13
N VAL A 66 0.53 -10.54 -22.06
CA VAL A 66 0.03 -11.92 -22.05
C VAL A 66 0.29 -12.53 -23.41
N ASN A 67 0.91 -13.71 -23.41
CA ASN A 67 1.12 -14.51 -24.60
C ASN A 67 0.47 -15.87 -24.41
N VAL A 68 -0.22 -16.34 -25.45
CA VAL A 68 -0.77 -17.70 -25.52
C VAL A 68 -0.20 -18.36 -26.76
N SER A 69 0.42 -19.55 -26.59
CA SER A 69 1.03 -20.31 -27.67
C SER A 69 0.61 -21.77 -27.64
N ASP A 70 0.27 -22.31 -28.80
CA ASP A 70 -0.03 -23.74 -28.97
C ASP A 70 1.13 -24.53 -29.63
N GLY A 71 2.28 -23.89 -29.80
CA GLY A 71 3.46 -24.43 -30.47
C GLY A 71 3.51 -24.14 -31.98
N LEU A 72 2.38 -23.86 -32.62
CA LEU A 72 2.29 -23.46 -34.05
C LEU A 72 1.98 -21.97 -34.17
N HIS A 73 1.05 -21.49 -33.36
CA HIS A 73 0.62 -20.09 -33.35
C HIS A 73 0.94 -19.46 -32.01
N SER A 74 1.29 -18.18 -32.02
CA SER A 74 1.55 -17.41 -30.81
C SER A 74 0.82 -16.07 -30.89
N PHE A 75 -0.03 -15.81 -29.90
CA PHE A 75 -0.80 -14.58 -29.80
C PHE A 75 -0.34 -13.80 -28.58
N SER A 76 0.32 -12.67 -28.83
CA SER A 76 0.75 -11.76 -27.77
C SER A 76 -0.15 -10.54 -27.75
N LYS A 77 -0.56 -10.12 -26.58
CA LYS A 77 -1.30 -8.89 -26.35
C LYS A 77 -0.74 -8.19 -25.11
N PHE A 78 -0.73 -6.85 -25.15
CA PHE A 78 -0.21 -6.03 -24.06
C PHE A 78 -1.21 -4.95 -23.69
N GLN A 79 -1.16 -4.53 -22.44
CA GLN A 79 -1.99 -3.47 -21.88
C GLN A 79 -1.14 -2.51 -21.07
N LYS A 80 -1.19 -1.21 -21.38
CA LYS A 80 -0.52 -0.18 -20.61
C LYS A 80 -1.28 0.11 -19.32
N CYS A 81 -0.55 0.23 -18.20
CA CYS A 81 -1.05 0.61 -16.90
C CYS A 81 -0.54 2.03 -16.58
N GLU A 82 -1.41 3.03 -16.64
CA GLU A 82 -1.01 4.45 -16.52
C GLU A 82 -1.31 5.04 -15.15
N LYS A 83 -2.34 4.50 -14.47
CA LYS A 83 -2.79 5.02 -13.19
C LYS A 83 -2.27 4.13 -12.07
N HIS A 84 -1.64 4.74 -11.08
CA HIS A 84 -1.15 4.02 -9.90
C HIS A 84 -1.78 4.62 -8.65
N GLY A 85 -2.96 4.15 -8.33
CA GLY A 85 -3.69 4.55 -7.13
C GLY A 85 -3.93 3.36 -6.21
N ILE A 86 -4.07 3.60 -4.90
CA ILE A 86 -4.39 2.52 -3.98
C ILE A 86 -5.91 2.37 -3.90
N ASN A 87 -6.41 1.15 -4.23
CA ASN A 87 -7.84 0.83 -4.14
C ASN A 87 -8.05 -0.62 -3.65
N MET A 88 -8.01 -0.79 -2.33
CA MET A 88 -8.15 -2.11 -1.69
C MET A 88 -9.53 -2.75 -1.93
N THR A 89 -10.58 -1.93 -2.16
CA THR A 89 -11.90 -2.44 -2.53
C THR A 89 -11.90 -3.08 -3.91
N ALA A 90 -11.28 -2.44 -4.91
CA ALA A 90 -11.18 -3.01 -6.25
C ALA A 90 -10.40 -4.33 -6.24
N ILE A 91 -9.26 -4.38 -5.55
CA ILE A 91 -8.48 -5.63 -5.37
C ILE A 91 -9.35 -6.75 -4.80
N SER A 92 -10.15 -6.44 -3.76
CA SER A 92 -11.01 -7.41 -3.12
C SER A 92 -12.13 -7.88 -4.05
N GLU A 93 -12.77 -6.97 -4.79
CA GLU A 93 -13.89 -7.28 -5.68
C GLU A 93 -13.45 -8.06 -6.92
N ILE A 94 -12.30 -7.73 -7.52
CA ILE A 94 -11.74 -8.50 -8.64
C ILE A 94 -11.38 -9.91 -8.18
N SER A 95 -10.80 -10.05 -6.99
CA SER A 95 -10.49 -11.36 -6.43
C SER A 95 -11.74 -12.21 -6.19
N LYS A 96 -12.87 -11.58 -5.80
CA LYS A 96 -14.17 -12.26 -5.67
C LYS A 96 -14.79 -12.57 -7.04
N LEU A 97 -14.69 -11.65 -8.00
CA LEU A 97 -15.20 -11.85 -9.34
C LEU A 97 -14.59 -13.08 -10.00
N SER A 98 -13.25 -13.25 -9.88
CA SER A 98 -12.56 -14.40 -10.46
C SER A 98 -13.04 -15.75 -9.90
N TRP A 99 -13.53 -15.84 -8.66
CA TRP A 99 -14.13 -17.02 -8.08
C TRP A 99 -15.59 -17.18 -8.50
N ARG A 100 -16.40 -16.11 -8.36
CA ARG A 100 -17.82 -16.15 -8.74
C ARG A 100 -18.03 -16.51 -10.20
N ALA A 101 -17.13 -16.07 -11.08
CA ALA A 101 -17.22 -16.39 -12.50
C ALA A 101 -17.08 -17.90 -12.77
N ILE A 102 -16.29 -18.61 -11.95
CA ILE A 102 -16.14 -20.05 -12.04
C ILE A 102 -17.32 -20.75 -11.38
N GLU A 103 -17.68 -20.36 -10.15
CA GLU A 103 -18.75 -20.99 -9.37
C GLU A 103 -20.13 -20.87 -10.04
N ASN A 104 -20.44 -19.69 -10.60
CA ASN A 104 -21.74 -19.39 -11.21
C ASN A 104 -21.75 -19.52 -12.74
N ASP A 105 -20.66 -20.04 -13.32
CA ASP A 105 -20.54 -20.28 -14.76
C ASP A 105 -20.90 -19.05 -15.62
N TYR A 106 -20.31 -17.90 -15.33
CA TYR A 106 -20.60 -16.65 -16.04
C TYR A 106 -20.31 -16.77 -17.54
N SER A 107 -21.14 -16.12 -18.36
CA SER A 107 -20.78 -15.86 -19.76
C SER A 107 -19.72 -14.79 -19.86
N LEU A 108 -19.04 -14.67 -21.03
CA LEU A 108 -18.07 -13.61 -21.25
C LEU A 108 -18.68 -12.22 -21.10
N ASP A 109 -19.94 -12.06 -21.53
CA ASP A 109 -20.66 -10.78 -21.42
C ASP A 109 -20.93 -10.42 -19.93
N GLN A 110 -21.38 -11.40 -19.13
CA GLN A 110 -21.59 -11.21 -17.70
C GLN A 110 -20.29 -10.87 -16.97
N TYR A 111 -19.19 -11.54 -17.32
CA TYR A 111 -17.90 -11.24 -16.73
C TYR A 111 -17.44 -9.81 -17.09
N GLU A 112 -17.61 -9.40 -18.34
CA GLU A 112 -17.26 -8.07 -18.82
C GLU A 112 -18.10 -6.99 -18.13
N GLU A 113 -19.41 -7.19 -17.97
CA GLU A 113 -20.31 -6.27 -17.26
C GLU A 113 -19.90 -6.09 -15.80
N GLU A 114 -19.63 -7.20 -15.08
CA GLU A 114 -19.17 -7.15 -13.69
C GLU A 114 -17.81 -6.46 -13.56
N LEU A 115 -16.89 -6.70 -14.51
CA LEU A 115 -15.58 -6.05 -14.53
C LEU A 115 -15.71 -4.53 -14.74
N GLU A 116 -16.56 -4.09 -15.68
CA GLU A 116 -16.85 -2.67 -15.90
C GLU A 116 -17.56 -2.05 -14.69
N ARG A 117 -18.44 -2.78 -14.02
CA ARG A 117 -19.08 -2.34 -12.78
C ARG A 117 -18.05 -2.07 -11.70
N ILE A 118 -17.04 -2.96 -11.53
CA ILE A 118 -15.97 -2.77 -10.55
C ILE A 118 -15.11 -1.55 -10.93
N LYS A 119 -14.76 -1.40 -12.21
CA LYS A 119 -13.95 -0.28 -12.73
C LYS A 119 -14.61 1.07 -12.49
N ASN A 120 -15.92 1.15 -12.74
CA ASN A 120 -16.70 2.40 -12.65
C ASN A 120 -17.27 2.64 -11.25
N LYS A 121 -17.00 1.76 -10.30
CA LYS A 121 -17.50 1.88 -8.93
C LYS A 121 -16.97 3.12 -8.25
N LYS A 122 -17.88 3.95 -7.73
CA LYS A 122 -17.52 5.11 -6.90
C LYS A 122 -16.74 4.68 -5.66
N ARG A 123 -15.81 5.52 -5.21
CA ARG A 123 -15.08 5.29 -3.95
C ARG A 123 -16.04 5.22 -2.76
N ASN A 124 -15.69 4.44 -1.74
CA ASN A 124 -16.50 4.27 -0.52
C ASN A 124 -16.65 5.57 0.28
N TYR A 125 -15.71 6.49 0.10
CA TYR A 125 -15.65 7.75 0.84
C TYR A 125 -15.62 8.92 -0.13
N VAL A 126 -16.34 9.97 0.20
CA VAL A 126 -16.27 11.25 -0.52
C VAL A 126 -14.91 11.93 -0.25
N PRO A 127 -14.39 12.76 -1.18
CA PRO A 127 -13.04 13.32 -1.08
C PRO A 127 -12.74 14.07 0.22
N TYR A 128 -13.74 14.76 0.80
CA TYR A 128 -13.58 15.47 2.08
C TYR A 128 -13.40 14.50 3.26
N VAL A 129 -14.12 13.38 3.28
CA VAL A 129 -13.99 12.36 4.33
C VAL A 129 -12.62 11.70 4.24
N VAL A 130 -12.09 11.47 3.03
CA VAL A 130 -10.72 10.96 2.84
C VAL A 130 -9.70 11.96 3.37
N ALA A 131 -9.89 13.25 3.12
CA ALA A 131 -8.99 14.28 3.64
C ALA A 131 -9.03 14.39 5.18
N ILE A 132 -10.22 14.27 5.79
CA ILE A 132 -10.36 14.17 7.25
C ILE A 132 -9.63 12.90 7.76
N GLY A 133 -9.80 11.77 7.09
CA GLY A 133 -9.07 10.54 7.40
C GLY A 133 -7.56 10.72 7.34
N ALA A 134 -7.04 11.43 6.32
CA ALA A 134 -5.62 11.75 6.21
C ALA A 134 -5.14 12.65 7.37
N GLY A 135 -5.94 13.63 7.76
CA GLY A 135 -5.68 14.46 8.93
C GLY A 135 -5.53 13.61 10.20
N PHE A 136 -6.55 12.82 10.52
CA PHE A 136 -6.53 11.95 11.69
C PHE A 136 -5.42 10.89 11.64
N ALA A 137 -5.09 10.38 10.45
CA ALA A 137 -3.96 9.47 10.29
C ALA A 137 -2.65 10.11 10.75
N CYS A 138 -2.36 11.32 10.30
CA CYS A 138 -1.17 12.08 10.69
C CYS A 138 -1.20 12.50 12.17
N GLY A 139 -2.36 12.93 12.69
CA GLY A 139 -2.55 13.20 14.11
C GLY A 139 -2.25 11.96 14.97
N GLY A 140 -2.77 10.79 14.57
CA GLY A 140 -2.46 9.53 15.23
C GLY A 140 -0.96 9.22 15.25
N PHE A 141 -0.25 9.42 14.15
CA PHE A 141 1.21 9.32 14.12
C PHE A 141 1.90 10.34 15.04
N CYS A 142 1.44 11.58 15.05
CA CYS A 142 1.94 12.61 15.96
C CYS A 142 1.88 12.15 17.41
N LYS A 143 0.74 11.56 17.80
CA LYS A 143 0.55 11.00 19.15
C LYS A 143 1.44 9.79 19.41
N LEU A 144 1.59 8.88 18.44
CA LEU A 144 2.50 7.73 18.53
C LEU A 144 3.97 8.12 18.66
N PHE A 145 4.34 9.34 18.26
CA PHE A 145 5.67 9.88 18.40
C PHE A 145 5.88 10.70 19.69
N GLY A 146 4.88 10.72 20.58
CA GLY A 146 4.98 11.43 21.86
C GLY A 146 4.42 12.85 21.83
N GLY A 147 3.73 13.26 20.76
CA GLY A 147 3.03 14.54 20.72
C GLY A 147 1.86 14.60 21.70
N ASP A 148 1.55 15.77 22.23
CA ASP A 148 0.35 15.98 23.06
C ASP A 148 -0.94 16.01 22.22
N TRP A 149 -2.11 16.12 22.83
CA TRP A 149 -3.40 16.16 22.12
C TRP A 149 -3.62 17.44 21.33
N MET A 150 -2.97 18.55 21.70
CA MET A 150 -2.99 19.79 20.92
C MET A 150 -2.10 19.64 19.67
N ALA A 151 -0.93 19.03 19.79
CA ALA A 151 -0.10 18.67 18.64
C ALA A 151 -0.84 17.72 17.68
N PHE A 152 -1.58 16.74 18.19
CA PHE A 152 -2.48 15.89 17.40
C PHE A 152 -3.47 16.74 16.57
N LEU A 153 -4.14 17.70 17.21
CA LEU A 153 -5.13 18.54 16.55
C LEU A 153 -4.49 19.41 15.46
N PHE A 154 -3.41 20.12 15.77
CA PHE A 154 -2.66 20.92 14.80
C PHE A 154 -2.19 20.07 13.62
N THR A 155 -1.59 18.92 13.88
CA THR A 155 -1.15 17.97 12.85
C THR A 155 -2.31 17.54 11.96
N SER A 156 -3.48 17.24 12.55
CA SER A 156 -4.66 16.80 11.80
C SER A 156 -5.17 17.88 10.86
N ILE A 157 -5.22 19.13 11.29
CA ILE A 157 -5.65 20.27 10.47
C ILE A 157 -4.65 20.52 9.33
N CYS A 158 -3.35 20.54 9.63
CA CYS A 158 -2.30 20.78 8.64
C CYS A 158 -2.27 19.67 7.58
N ALA A 159 -2.37 18.42 7.99
CA ALA A 159 -2.40 17.27 7.09
C ALA A 159 -3.68 17.24 6.23
N PHE A 160 -4.84 17.60 6.80
CA PHE A 160 -6.07 17.78 6.03
C PHE A 160 -5.88 18.80 4.90
N ALA A 161 -5.32 19.98 5.22
CA ALA A 161 -5.08 21.04 4.23
C ALA A 161 -4.09 20.57 3.15
N GLY A 162 -2.96 19.96 3.53
CA GLY A 162 -1.98 19.46 2.59
C GLY A 162 -2.53 18.35 1.69
N PHE A 163 -3.33 17.43 2.23
CA PHE A 163 -3.99 16.40 1.43
C PHE A 163 -4.94 17.01 0.38
N ARG A 164 -5.69 18.07 0.75
CA ARG A 164 -6.54 18.80 -0.18
C ARG A 164 -5.75 19.51 -1.26
N VAL A 165 -4.63 20.14 -0.89
CA VAL A 165 -3.71 20.77 -1.87
C VAL A 165 -3.18 19.74 -2.84
N ARG A 166 -2.68 18.57 -2.36
CA ARG A 166 -2.22 17.49 -3.24
C ARG A 166 -3.31 17.04 -4.23
N ALA A 167 -4.53 16.85 -3.74
CA ALA A 167 -5.66 16.44 -4.59
C ALA A 167 -5.92 17.47 -5.69
N ARG A 168 -5.92 18.75 -5.35
CA ARG A 168 -6.09 19.84 -6.33
C ARG A 168 -4.95 19.91 -7.34
N CYS A 169 -3.70 19.79 -6.90
CA CYS A 169 -2.55 19.75 -7.81
C CYS A 169 -2.69 18.62 -8.84
N MET A 170 -3.13 17.45 -8.41
CA MET A 170 -3.36 16.31 -9.30
C MET A 170 -4.55 16.55 -10.26
N GLU A 171 -5.62 17.19 -9.82
CA GLU A 171 -6.77 17.61 -10.66
C GLU A 171 -6.33 18.59 -11.76
N PHE A 172 -5.38 19.47 -11.47
CA PHE A 172 -4.77 20.39 -12.44
C PHE A 172 -3.72 19.74 -13.36
N GLY A 173 -3.48 18.44 -13.24
CA GLY A 173 -2.52 17.71 -14.07
C GLY A 173 -1.05 17.96 -13.70
N ILE A 174 -0.78 18.50 -12.50
CA ILE A 174 0.59 18.67 -11.99
C ILE A 174 1.20 17.29 -11.76
N ASN A 175 2.48 17.14 -12.10
CA ASN A 175 3.23 15.92 -11.91
C ASN A 175 3.10 15.39 -10.48
N HIS A 176 3.05 14.07 -10.34
CA HIS A 176 2.82 13.38 -9.06
C HIS A 176 3.83 13.78 -7.96
N TYR A 177 5.13 13.83 -8.27
CA TYR A 177 6.18 14.19 -7.31
C TYR A 177 6.13 15.68 -6.94
N MET A 178 5.84 16.55 -7.91
CA MET A 178 5.64 17.98 -7.64
C MET A 178 4.42 18.21 -6.74
N SER A 179 3.33 17.49 -6.96
CA SER A 179 2.13 17.55 -6.10
C SER A 179 2.44 17.11 -4.67
N ILE A 180 3.33 16.12 -4.49
CA ILE A 180 3.83 15.68 -3.19
C ILE A 180 4.65 16.80 -2.52
N ALA A 181 5.61 17.38 -3.23
CA ALA A 181 6.47 18.43 -2.70
C ALA A 181 5.67 19.67 -2.28
N ILE A 182 4.72 20.13 -3.13
CA ILE A 182 3.84 21.27 -2.83
C ILE A 182 2.95 20.97 -1.59
N ALA A 183 2.39 19.78 -1.51
CA ALA A 183 1.56 19.40 -0.38
C ALA A 183 2.35 19.34 0.93
N ALA A 184 3.56 18.78 0.90
CA ALA A 184 4.46 18.75 2.05
C ALA A 184 4.87 20.16 2.49
N LEU A 185 5.23 21.01 1.54
CA LEU A 185 5.56 22.43 1.78
C LEU A 185 4.39 23.14 2.50
N ILE A 186 3.19 23.07 1.94
CA ILE A 186 2.02 23.76 2.52
C ILE A 186 1.65 23.20 3.89
N SER A 187 1.65 21.86 4.05
CA SER A 187 1.38 21.25 5.37
C SER A 187 2.38 21.70 6.42
N THR A 188 3.67 21.77 6.08
CA THR A 188 4.73 22.16 7.00
C THR A 188 4.66 23.66 7.31
N CYS A 189 4.40 24.51 6.31
CA CYS A 189 4.19 25.94 6.56
C CYS A 189 3.01 26.19 7.53
N LEU A 190 1.90 25.47 7.38
CA LEU A 190 0.80 25.57 8.32
C LEU A 190 1.15 25.03 9.72
N ALA A 191 1.97 23.98 9.80
CA ALA A 191 2.38 23.40 11.06
C ALA A 191 3.27 24.36 11.90
N TYR A 192 3.95 25.32 11.27
CA TYR A 192 4.67 26.36 12.00
C TYR A 192 3.77 27.21 12.92
N VAL A 193 2.46 27.32 12.60
CA VAL A 193 1.52 28.01 13.47
C VAL A 193 1.47 27.41 14.86
N SER A 194 1.71 26.11 15.01
CA SER A 194 1.75 25.44 16.31
C SER A 194 2.85 25.94 17.23
N LEU A 195 3.97 26.44 16.65
CA LEU A 195 5.09 27.00 17.41
C LEU A 195 4.73 28.35 18.04
N PHE A 196 3.92 29.15 17.34
CA PHE A 196 3.54 30.50 17.78
C PHE A 196 2.28 30.51 18.64
N ALA A 197 1.44 29.48 18.52
CA ALA A 197 0.17 29.41 19.25
C ALA A 197 0.33 29.23 20.75
N GLY A 198 1.46 28.65 21.23
CA GLY A 198 1.73 28.45 22.65
C GLY A 198 0.75 27.50 23.36
N LEU A 199 -0.05 26.73 22.60
CA LEU A 199 -1.12 25.87 23.11
C LEU A 199 -0.70 24.39 23.28
N SER A 200 0.46 24.03 22.74
CA SER A 200 0.97 22.65 22.75
C SER A 200 2.26 22.59 23.56
N GLU A 201 2.40 21.56 24.40
CA GLU A 201 3.62 21.25 25.12
C GLU A 201 4.70 20.65 24.20
N THR A 202 4.27 20.13 23.04
CA THR A 202 5.12 19.49 22.03
C THR A 202 4.98 20.12 20.65
N PRO A 203 5.24 21.44 20.50
CA PRO A 203 4.89 22.20 19.30
C PRO A 203 5.69 21.82 18.05
N TYR A 204 6.81 21.11 18.19
CA TYR A 204 7.62 20.64 17.07
C TYR A 204 7.11 19.34 16.42
N HIS A 205 6.30 18.52 17.13
CA HIS A 205 5.78 17.25 16.61
C HIS A 205 4.89 17.43 15.37
N PRO A 206 4.03 18.47 15.27
CA PRO A 206 3.26 18.74 14.06
C PRO A 206 4.10 18.88 12.79
N LEU A 207 5.28 19.53 12.90
CA LEU A 207 6.18 19.72 11.75
C LEU A 207 6.68 18.38 11.17
N LEU A 208 6.86 17.37 12.03
CA LEU A 208 7.32 16.02 11.64
C LEU A 208 6.19 15.15 11.10
N ALA A 209 4.99 15.31 11.64
CA ALA A 209 3.90 14.39 11.37
C ALA A 209 2.89 14.89 10.31
N CYS A 210 2.82 16.20 10.04
CA CYS A 210 1.80 16.78 9.16
C CYS A 210 1.86 16.30 7.70
N ALA A 211 3.02 15.86 7.22
CA ALA A 211 3.21 15.38 5.85
C ALA A 211 3.18 13.84 5.73
N LEU A 212 3.00 13.09 6.82
CA LEU A 212 3.09 11.62 6.81
C LEU A 212 1.98 10.93 6.01
N PHE A 213 0.88 11.60 5.65
CA PHE A 213 -0.11 11.08 4.72
C PHE A 213 0.47 10.81 3.32
N ILE A 214 1.64 11.37 3.01
CA ILE A 214 2.36 11.19 1.74
C ILE A 214 3.20 9.92 1.77
N VAL A 215 3.63 9.45 2.96
CA VAL A 215 4.51 8.28 3.07
C VAL A 215 3.89 7.08 2.34
N PRO A 216 4.61 6.54 1.35
CA PRO A 216 4.09 5.52 0.45
C PRO A 216 4.08 4.12 1.10
N GLY A 217 3.31 3.93 2.18
CA GLY A 217 3.33 2.71 2.99
C GLY A 217 2.97 1.43 2.22
N VAL A 218 1.97 1.47 1.33
CA VAL A 218 1.62 0.31 0.49
C VAL A 218 2.73 -0.03 -0.50
N PRO A 219 3.29 0.92 -1.29
CA PRO A 219 4.44 0.66 -2.14
C PRO A 219 5.66 0.15 -1.37
N LEU A 220 5.92 0.65 -0.14
CA LEU A 220 7.02 0.20 0.73
C LEU A 220 6.92 -1.28 1.10
N ILE A 221 5.73 -1.80 1.36
CA ILE A 221 5.53 -3.21 1.67
C ILE A 221 5.55 -4.04 0.38
N ASN A 222 4.86 -3.57 -0.66
CA ASN A 222 4.74 -4.32 -1.90
C ASN A 222 6.08 -4.52 -2.64
N PHE A 223 7.03 -3.56 -2.58
CA PHE A 223 8.31 -3.78 -3.26
C PHE A 223 9.12 -4.90 -2.61
N VAL A 224 9.05 -5.02 -1.28
CA VAL A 224 9.70 -6.12 -0.56
C VAL A 224 8.99 -7.44 -0.84
N ASP A 225 7.65 -7.46 -0.81
CA ASP A 225 6.86 -8.65 -1.15
C ASP A 225 7.15 -9.14 -2.56
N ASP A 226 7.23 -8.22 -3.55
CA ASP A 226 7.57 -8.56 -4.93
C ASP A 226 8.98 -9.16 -5.04
N MET A 227 9.97 -8.62 -4.32
CA MET A 227 11.33 -9.16 -4.30
C MET A 227 11.38 -10.55 -3.68
N ILE A 228 10.66 -10.79 -2.58
CA ILE A 228 10.58 -12.10 -1.91
C ILE A 228 9.90 -13.15 -2.81
N ASP A 229 8.86 -12.74 -3.54
CA ASP A 229 8.14 -13.60 -4.48
C ASP A 229 8.85 -13.72 -5.86
N ASN A 230 10.13 -13.27 -5.96
CA ASN A 230 11.02 -13.33 -7.13
C ASN A 230 10.61 -12.41 -8.32
N TYR A 231 9.75 -11.42 -8.11
CA TYR A 231 9.46 -10.37 -9.09
C TYR A 231 10.41 -9.18 -8.92
N ILE A 232 11.73 -9.44 -8.98
CA ILE A 232 12.78 -8.48 -8.62
C ILE A 232 12.70 -7.19 -9.43
N GLN A 233 12.46 -7.27 -10.75
CA GLN A 233 12.37 -6.09 -11.62
C GLN A 233 11.24 -5.14 -11.19
N VAL A 234 10.05 -5.67 -10.92
CA VAL A 234 8.91 -4.87 -10.45
C VAL A 234 9.20 -4.30 -9.07
N GLY A 235 9.79 -5.11 -8.18
CA GLY A 235 10.20 -4.68 -6.85
C GLY A 235 11.18 -3.50 -6.90
N ILE A 236 12.22 -3.55 -7.75
CA ILE A 236 13.18 -2.45 -7.92
C ILE A 236 12.48 -1.18 -8.42
N VAL A 237 11.63 -1.27 -9.45
CA VAL A 237 10.91 -0.11 -9.96
C VAL A 237 10.02 0.52 -8.89
N ARG A 238 9.31 -0.29 -8.10
CA ARG A 238 8.51 0.20 -6.97
C ARG A 238 9.37 0.83 -5.88
N ALA A 239 10.54 0.25 -5.57
CA ALA A 239 11.47 0.80 -4.59
C ALA A 239 11.98 2.18 -5.02
N VAL A 240 12.43 2.32 -6.27
CA VAL A 240 12.90 3.61 -6.83
C VAL A 240 11.78 4.65 -6.80
N ASN A 241 10.57 4.30 -7.27
CA ASN A 241 9.42 5.20 -7.22
C ASN A 241 9.09 5.65 -5.78
N THR A 242 9.18 4.73 -4.83
CA THR A 242 8.97 5.01 -3.40
C THR A 242 10.01 5.99 -2.85
N VAL A 243 11.29 5.79 -3.17
CA VAL A 243 12.38 6.70 -2.77
C VAL A 243 12.14 8.09 -3.36
N LEU A 244 11.77 8.20 -4.64
CA LEU A 244 11.44 9.48 -5.27
C LEU A 244 10.29 10.21 -4.59
N MET A 245 9.23 9.50 -4.16
CA MET A 245 8.13 10.09 -3.38
C MET A 245 8.62 10.66 -2.05
N VAL A 246 9.47 9.91 -1.33
CA VAL A 246 10.01 10.36 -0.03
C VAL A 246 10.99 11.52 -0.21
N CYS A 247 11.80 11.52 -1.27
CA CYS A 247 12.67 12.66 -1.63
C CYS A 247 11.84 13.92 -1.94
N ALA A 248 10.76 13.80 -2.72
CA ALA A 248 9.89 14.92 -3.03
C ALA A 248 9.21 15.49 -1.77
N MET A 249 8.78 14.61 -0.84
CA MET A 249 8.23 15.02 0.45
C MET A 249 9.28 15.77 1.28
N ALA A 250 10.48 15.20 1.43
CA ALA A 250 11.55 15.81 2.19
C ALA A 250 11.96 17.17 1.63
N PHE A 251 12.03 17.29 0.30
CA PHE A 251 12.33 18.57 -0.38
C PHE A 251 11.28 19.64 -0.07
N GLY A 252 9.97 19.30 -0.11
CA GLY A 252 8.91 20.24 0.27
C GLY A 252 9.00 20.71 1.71
N ILE A 253 9.30 19.80 2.64
CA ILE A 253 9.49 20.13 4.07
C ILE A 253 10.72 21.03 4.26
N VAL A 254 11.86 20.72 3.62
CA VAL A 254 13.08 21.53 3.71
C VAL A 254 12.84 22.95 3.21
N ILE A 255 12.17 23.12 2.07
CA ILE A 255 11.83 24.46 1.56
C ILE A 255 10.96 25.22 2.57
N ALA A 256 9.94 24.58 3.15
CA ALA A 256 9.11 25.22 4.17
C ALA A 256 9.91 25.70 5.36
N MET A 257 10.83 24.85 5.84
CA MET A 257 11.71 25.22 6.97
C MET A 257 12.61 26.39 6.61
N ARG A 258 13.25 26.39 5.44
CA ARG A 258 14.12 27.48 5.00
C ARG A 258 13.38 28.80 4.77
N LEU A 259 12.15 28.76 4.28
CA LEU A 259 11.33 29.97 4.05
C LEU A 259 10.88 30.63 5.36
N LEU A 260 10.66 29.84 6.41
CA LEU A 260 10.09 30.33 7.67
C LEU A 260 11.14 30.55 8.78
N THR A 261 12.33 30.00 8.65
CA THR A 261 13.45 30.24 9.56
C THR A 261 14.20 31.52 9.14
N VAL A 262 13.78 32.66 9.66
CA VAL A 262 14.43 33.94 9.34
C VAL A 262 15.71 34.17 10.18
N GLU A 263 15.81 33.57 11.34
CA GLU A 263 16.98 33.59 12.23
C GLU A 263 16.91 32.43 13.23
N ASP A 264 17.56 31.29 12.99
CA ASP A 264 18.18 30.54 14.05
C ASP A 264 18.51 29.08 13.71
N VAL A 265 19.78 28.75 13.77
CA VAL A 265 20.44 27.45 13.98
C VAL A 265 19.77 26.59 15.09
N VAL A 266 18.95 27.20 15.96
CA VAL A 266 18.28 26.59 17.12
C VAL A 266 17.23 25.59 16.72
N ILE A 267 16.48 25.80 15.60
CA ILE A 267 15.41 24.87 15.17
C ILE A 267 16.02 23.57 14.61
N ASP A 268 17.07 23.67 13.82
CA ASP A 268 17.73 22.49 13.23
C ASP A 268 18.33 21.59 14.34
N LYS A 269 18.89 22.19 15.39
CA LYS A 269 19.48 21.46 16.52
C LYS A 269 18.40 20.80 17.39
N LYS A 270 17.31 21.52 17.72
CA LYS A 270 16.16 20.96 18.44
C LYS A 270 15.45 19.86 17.64
N PHE A 271 15.42 19.99 16.31
CA PHE A 271 14.77 19.02 15.42
C PHE A 271 15.55 17.69 15.34
N SER A 272 16.86 17.74 15.34
CA SER A 272 17.71 16.54 15.36
C SER A 272 17.71 15.84 16.73
N GLU A 273 17.56 16.61 17.81
CA GLU A 273 17.58 16.15 19.19
C GLU A 273 16.19 15.71 19.72
N LEU A 274 15.09 15.96 18.99
CA LEU A 274 13.75 15.57 19.41
C LEU A 274 13.69 14.05 19.68
N SER A 275 13.63 13.67 20.95
CA SER A 275 13.42 12.28 21.31
C SER A 275 12.00 11.89 20.90
N MET A 276 11.91 10.95 19.98
CA MET A 276 10.65 10.35 19.54
C MET A 276 10.30 9.13 20.39
N VAL A 277 10.72 9.13 21.66
CA VAL A 277 10.39 8.05 22.59
C VAL A 277 9.08 8.41 23.26
N PRO A 278 8.01 7.74 22.94
CA PRO A 278 6.75 7.98 23.60
C PRO A 278 6.83 7.51 25.06
N HIS A 279 6.39 8.36 25.99
CA HIS A 279 6.23 8.04 27.41
C HIS A 279 4.74 7.86 27.77
N ASP A 280 3.94 7.49 26.80
CA ASP A 280 2.49 7.35 26.97
C ASP A 280 2.09 5.96 27.48
N SER A 281 0.90 5.86 28.04
CA SER A 281 0.30 4.57 28.42
C SER A 281 -0.11 3.75 27.20
N TYR A 282 -0.15 2.43 27.33
CA TYR A 282 -0.60 1.54 26.25
C TYR A 282 -2.00 1.85 25.73
N LEU A 283 -2.88 2.44 26.59
CA LEU A 283 -4.20 2.89 26.18
C LEU A 283 -4.11 4.03 25.14
N VAL A 284 -3.21 4.97 25.34
CA VAL A 284 -2.98 6.08 24.41
C VAL A 284 -2.41 5.57 23.10
N TYR A 285 -1.45 4.63 23.15
CA TYR A 285 -0.92 3.97 21.94
C TYR A 285 -2.02 3.23 21.17
N ALA A 286 -2.88 2.51 21.86
CA ALA A 286 -4.00 1.80 21.26
C ALA A 286 -4.96 2.74 20.54
N ILE A 287 -5.36 3.84 21.19
CA ILE A 287 -6.24 4.85 20.59
C ILE A 287 -5.58 5.51 19.37
N ALA A 288 -4.34 5.95 19.51
CA ALA A 288 -3.60 6.60 18.42
C ALA A 288 -3.37 5.68 17.22
N ALA A 289 -3.03 4.41 17.47
CA ALA A 289 -2.86 3.39 16.44
C ALA A 289 -4.18 3.08 15.71
N ALA A 290 -5.28 2.97 16.44
CA ALA A 290 -6.61 2.77 15.86
C ALA A 290 -6.99 3.93 14.94
N ILE A 291 -6.81 5.17 15.40
CA ILE A 291 -7.11 6.38 14.62
C ILE A 291 -6.22 6.42 13.35
N ALA A 292 -4.92 6.16 13.49
CA ALA A 292 -3.99 6.16 12.36
C ALA A 292 -4.36 5.09 11.34
N ALA A 293 -4.61 3.85 11.77
CA ALA A 293 -4.97 2.73 10.90
C ALA A 293 -6.31 2.98 10.16
N MET A 294 -7.33 3.52 10.84
CA MET A 294 -8.60 3.88 10.22
C MET A 294 -8.44 5.01 9.20
N GLY A 295 -7.67 6.04 9.53
CA GLY A 295 -7.42 7.17 8.63
C GLY A 295 -6.75 6.74 7.34
N PHE A 296 -5.68 5.93 7.40
CA PHE A 296 -5.05 5.35 6.22
C PHE A 296 -5.97 4.40 5.45
N SER A 297 -6.83 3.65 6.14
CA SER A 297 -7.83 2.79 5.50
C SER A 297 -8.80 3.57 4.61
N MET A 298 -9.18 4.79 5.01
CA MET A 298 -10.01 5.67 4.18
C MET A 298 -9.26 6.15 2.93
N ILE A 299 -7.97 6.49 3.06
CA ILE A 299 -7.10 6.85 1.92
C ILE A 299 -7.01 5.67 0.92
N PHE A 300 -6.85 4.45 1.43
CA PHE A 300 -6.73 3.22 0.62
C PHE A 300 -8.05 2.68 0.10
N ASN A 301 -9.15 3.40 0.35
CA ASN A 301 -10.50 3.03 -0.09
C ASN A 301 -10.96 1.65 0.40
N ILE A 302 -10.71 1.34 1.67
CA ILE A 302 -11.19 0.10 2.30
C ILE A 302 -12.70 0.19 2.55
N GLN A 303 -13.40 -0.95 2.48
CA GLN A 303 -14.83 -1.02 2.77
C GLN A 303 -15.11 -0.59 4.21
N ARG A 304 -16.15 0.25 4.43
CA ARG A 304 -16.51 0.82 5.76
C ARG A 304 -16.67 -0.23 6.85
N ARG A 305 -17.22 -1.40 6.50
CA ARG A 305 -17.41 -2.53 7.42
C ARG A 305 -16.11 -3.13 7.98
N LEU A 306 -14.96 -2.85 7.35
CA LEU A 306 -13.66 -3.37 7.75
C LEU A 306 -12.83 -2.39 8.57
N LEU A 307 -13.29 -1.14 8.74
CA LEU A 307 -12.52 -0.12 9.47
C LEU A 307 -12.21 -0.52 10.90
N TRP A 308 -13.19 -1.11 11.61
CA TRP A 308 -12.98 -1.57 12.98
C TRP A 308 -11.99 -2.74 13.06
N VAL A 309 -12.00 -3.65 12.06
CA VAL A 309 -11.05 -4.78 12.00
C VAL A 309 -9.63 -4.27 11.87
N VAL A 310 -9.43 -3.29 10.97
CA VAL A 310 -8.13 -2.65 10.76
C VAL A 310 -7.71 -1.83 11.97
N ALA A 311 -8.64 -1.16 12.65
CA ALA A 311 -8.36 -0.45 13.91
C ALA A 311 -7.81 -1.40 14.97
N VAL A 312 -8.48 -2.54 15.20
CA VAL A 312 -8.01 -3.59 16.11
C VAL A 312 -6.65 -4.14 15.67
N GLY A 313 -6.46 -4.37 14.36
CA GLY A 313 -5.18 -4.78 13.81
C GLY A 313 -4.06 -3.76 14.08
N GLY A 314 -4.35 -2.47 13.94
CA GLY A 314 -3.41 -1.38 14.26
C GLY A 314 -3.03 -1.34 15.75
N ILE A 315 -4.00 -1.53 16.65
CA ILE A 315 -3.76 -1.65 18.09
C ILE A 315 -2.79 -2.81 18.36
N ILE A 316 -3.10 -4.00 17.84
CA ILE A 316 -2.27 -5.20 18.05
C ILE A 316 -0.86 -4.96 17.51
N ALA A 317 -0.73 -4.42 16.30
CA ALA A 317 0.57 -4.14 15.69
C ALA A 317 1.46 -3.25 16.55
N VAL A 318 0.94 -2.08 16.93
CA VAL A 318 1.70 -1.07 17.68
C VAL A 318 1.97 -1.51 19.12
N CYS A 319 0.97 -2.06 19.82
CA CYS A 319 1.17 -2.52 21.20
C CYS A 319 2.18 -3.68 21.25
N THR A 320 2.11 -4.63 20.32
CA THR A 320 3.12 -5.72 20.24
C THR A 320 4.51 -5.17 19.95
N ARG A 321 4.63 -4.24 18.96
CA ARG A 321 5.92 -3.59 18.66
C ARG A 321 6.49 -2.88 19.88
N ASN A 322 5.67 -2.10 20.58
CA ASN A 322 6.13 -1.32 21.72
C ASN A 322 6.50 -2.23 22.90
N PHE A 323 5.74 -3.29 23.14
CA PHE A 323 6.06 -4.30 24.17
C PHE A 323 7.42 -4.96 23.91
N VAL A 324 7.66 -5.41 22.67
CA VAL A 324 8.95 -6.04 22.30
C VAL A 324 10.10 -5.03 22.33
N ASN A 325 9.83 -3.77 21.93
CA ASN A 325 10.84 -2.72 21.89
C ASN A 325 11.21 -2.20 23.28
N PHE A 326 10.25 -1.88 24.13
CA PHE A 326 10.47 -1.19 25.41
C PHE A 326 10.57 -2.15 26.59
N GLU A 327 9.63 -3.09 26.72
CA GLU A 327 9.60 -4.00 27.87
C GLU A 327 10.63 -5.13 27.74
N LEU A 328 10.77 -5.71 26.53
CA LEU A 328 11.74 -6.77 26.28
C LEU A 328 13.11 -6.26 25.82
N GLY A 329 13.24 -4.98 25.46
CA GLY A 329 14.53 -4.36 25.09
C GLY A 329 15.12 -4.81 23.74
N TYR A 330 14.36 -5.51 22.88
CA TYR A 330 14.87 -5.99 21.59
C TYR A 330 14.97 -4.93 20.48
N GLY A 331 14.53 -3.71 20.76
CA GLY A 331 14.60 -2.59 19.83
C GLY A 331 13.48 -2.55 18.78
N PRO A 332 13.39 -1.41 18.03
CA PRO A 332 12.26 -1.12 17.16
C PRO A 332 12.22 -2.02 15.91
N VAL A 333 13.33 -2.54 15.44
CA VAL A 333 13.44 -3.40 14.27
C VAL A 333 12.76 -4.75 14.52
N ILE A 334 13.17 -5.45 15.61
CA ILE A 334 12.59 -6.73 16.01
C ILE A 334 11.14 -6.54 16.47
N GLY A 335 10.86 -5.45 17.21
CA GLY A 335 9.51 -5.10 17.61
C GLY A 335 8.55 -4.95 16.43
N SER A 336 9.00 -4.31 15.36
CA SER A 336 8.20 -4.14 14.13
C SER A 336 7.95 -5.45 13.39
N PHE A 337 8.95 -6.34 13.34
CA PHE A 337 8.79 -7.69 12.81
C PHE A 337 7.71 -8.47 13.58
N MET A 338 7.82 -8.49 14.91
CA MET A 338 6.88 -9.23 15.75
C MET A 338 5.45 -8.65 15.66
N GLY A 339 5.32 -7.32 15.70
CA GLY A 339 4.01 -6.65 15.55
C GLY A 339 3.32 -6.98 14.24
N SER A 340 4.05 -6.92 13.12
CA SER A 340 3.50 -7.24 11.79
C SER A 340 3.22 -8.74 11.63
N MET A 341 4.05 -9.60 12.19
CA MET A 341 3.87 -11.06 12.15
C MET A 341 2.61 -11.50 12.90
N VAL A 342 2.38 -10.98 14.11
CA VAL A 342 1.18 -11.29 14.91
C VAL A 342 -0.09 -10.87 14.17
N VAL A 343 -0.12 -9.65 13.63
CA VAL A 343 -1.26 -9.16 12.83
C VAL A 343 -1.49 -10.04 11.60
N SER A 344 -0.42 -10.43 10.90
CA SER A 344 -0.54 -11.28 9.71
C SER A 344 -1.06 -12.67 10.03
N LEU A 345 -0.62 -13.28 11.14
CA LEU A 345 -1.14 -14.58 11.62
C LEU A 345 -2.64 -14.51 11.92
N ILE A 346 -3.09 -13.46 12.60
CA ILE A 346 -4.51 -13.24 12.90
C ILE A 346 -5.29 -13.02 11.60
N ALA A 347 -4.76 -12.21 10.69
CA ALA A 347 -5.42 -11.88 9.44
C ALA A 347 -5.57 -13.11 8.52
N VAL A 348 -4.65 -14.07 8.53
CA VAL A 348 -4.79 -15.35 7.80
C VAL A 348 -6.09 -16.07 8.20
N LYS A 349 -6.45 -16.09 9.47
CA LYS A 349 -7.73 -16.65 9.94
C LYS A 349 -8.92 -15.71 9.62
N ALA A 350 -8.74 -14.41 9.78
CA ALA A 350 -9.77 -13.41 9.54
C ALA A 350 -10.23 -13.33 8.07
N VAL A 351 -9.37 -13.68 7.11
CA VAL A 351 -9.72 -13.79 5.68
C VAL A 351 -10.96 -14.66 5.45
N HIS A 352 -11.11 -15.75 6.18
CA HIS A 352 -12.26 -16.66 6.03
C HIS A 352 -13.56 -16.02 6.54
N TRP A 353 -13.50 -15.16 7.57
CA TRP A 353 -14.69 -14.52 8.14
C TRP A 353 -15.13 -13.30 7.31
N PHE A 354 -14.18 -12.52 6.82
CA PHE A 354 -14.49 -11.28 6.11
C PHE A 354 -14.53 -11.42 4.59
N HIS A 355 -14.08 -12.56 4.06
CA HIS A 355 -14.03 -12.86 2.61
C HIS A 355 -13.28 -11.76 1.83
N VAL A 356 -12.15 -11.31 2.35
CA VAL A 356 -11.28 -10.32 1.71
C VAL A 356 -9.83 -10.80 1.68
N PRO A 357 -9.03 -10.37 0.71
CA PRO A 357 -7.62 -10.73 0.67
C PRO A 357 -6.87 -10.27 1.92
N ASN A 358 -5.90 -11.06 2.39
CA ASN A 358 -5.15 -10.78 3.62
C ASN A 358 -4.51 -9.38 3.63
N HIS A 359 -3.86 -8.95 2.53
CA HIS A 359 -3.22 -7.64 2.43
C HIS A 359 -4.19 -6.46 2.63
N VAL A 360 -5.50 -6.64 2.36
CA VAL A 360 -6.52 -5.61 2.61
C VAL A 360 -6.67 -5.33 4.11
N LEU A 361 -6.42 -6.34 4.95
CA LEU A 361 -6.48 -6.20 6.41
C LEU A 361 -5.11 -5.87 7.00
N THR A 362 -4.05 -6.57 6.57
CA THR A 362 -2.72 -6.46 7.19
C THR A 362 -2.02 -5.16 6.87
N ILE A 363 -1.99 -4.72 5.60
CA ILE A 363 -1.23 -3.53 5.22
C ILE A 363 -1.68 -2.29 6.01
N PRO A 364 -2.97 -1.92 6.03
CA PRO A 364 -3.41 -0.74 6.79
C PRO A 364 -3.18 -0.86 8.30
N SER A 365 -3.24 -2.08 8.84
CA SER A 365 -2.99 -2.35 10.27
C SER A 365 -1.53 -2.12 10.66
N VAL A 366 -0.58 -2.39 9.78
CA VAL A 366 0.85 -2.22 10.07
C VAL A 366 1.40 -0.84 9.69
N ILE A 367 0.65 -0.05 8.90
CA ILE A 367 1.05 1.33 8.53
C ILE A 367 1.47 2.18 9.73
N PRO A 368 0.79 2.17 10.88
CA PRO A 368 1.20 2.97 12.04
C PRO A 368 2.61 2.66 12.58
N MET A 369 3.23 1.54 12.16
CA MET A 369 4.60 1.19 12.53
C MET A 369 5.66 1.68 11.53
N ILE A 370 5.26 2.20 10.36
CA ILE A 370 6.20 2.66 9.33
C ILE A 370 7.04 3.81 9.87
N PRO A 371 8.38 3.75 9.71
CA PRO A 371 9.32 4.69 10.30
C PRO A 371 9.43 5.99 9.48
N GLY A 372 8.30 6.67 9.23
CA GLY A 372 8.25 7.88 8.39
C GLY A 372 9.18 8.98 8.86
N VAL A 373 9.32 9.16 10.17
CA VAL A 373 10.21 10.18 10.75
C VAL A 373 11.67 9.84 10.55
N LEU A 374 12.06 8.57 10.71
CA LEU A 374 13.45 8.16 10.46
C LEU A 374 13.84 8.34 8.98
N MET A 375 12.92 8.00 8.07
CA MET A 375 13.10 8.24 6.63
C MET A 375 13.28 9.74 6.35
N TYR A 376 12.41 10.56 6.91
CA TYR A 376 12.49 12.00 6.76
C TYR A 376 13.81 12.55 7.34
N ARG A 377 14.20 12.16 8.56
CA ARG A 377 15.45 12.61 9.19
C ARG A 377 16.70 12.22 8.40
N ALA A 378 16.71 11.03 7.82
CA ALA A 378 17.80 10.60 6.95
C ALA A 378 17.92 11.51 5.72
N LEU A 379 16.81 11.82 5.04
CA LEU A 379 16.83 12.67 3.85
C LEU A 379 17.06 14.15 4.17
N PHE A 380 16.44 14.65 5.24
CA PHE A 380 16.69 16.02 5.72
C PHE A 380 18.15 16.23 6.06
N GLY A 381 18.74 15.30 6.81
CA GLY A 381 20.16 15.35 7.14
C GLY A 381 21.05 15.28 5.92
N LEU A 382 20.70 14.48 4.89
CA LEU A 382 21.45 14.45 3.62
C LEU A 382 21.44 15.82 2.90
N ILE A 383 20.30 16.51 2.89
CA ILE A 383 20.14 17.81 2.20
C ILE A 383 20.88 18.93 2.95
N ASN A 384 20.91 18.88 4.30
CA ASN A 384 21.51 19.91 5.16
C ASN A 384 22.89 19.51 5.73
N MET A 385 23.57 18.55 5.13
CA MET A 385 24.83 18.02 5.64
C MET A 385 26.00 19.03 5.43
N HIS A 386 26.66 19.42 6.51
CA HIS A 386 27.82 20.32 6.48
C HIS A 386 29.16 19.57 6.59
N GLY A 387 29.13 18.23 6.48
CA GLY A 387 30.34 17.42 6.49
C GLY A 387 30.89 17.07 7.90
N VAL A 388 30.14 17.37 8.95
CA VAL A 388 30.48 16.95 10.31
C VAL A 388 30.24 15.46 10.50
N VAL A 389 31.22 14.72 11.03
CA VAL A 389 31.16 13.26 11.21
C VAL A 389 29.89 12.81 11.97
N GLY A 390 29.50 13.54 13.00
CA GLY A 390 28.30 13.26 13.78
C GLY A 390 27.01 13.36 12.95
N GLU A 391 26.91 14.35 12.06
CA GLU A 391 25.75 14.49 11.13
C GLU A 391 25.69 13.33 10.16
N VAL A 392 26.81 12.97 9.55
CA VAL A 392 26.90 11.83 8.62
C VAL A 392 26.47 10.54 9.32
N THR A 393 26.98 10.30 10.53
CA THR A 393 26.64 9.12 11.31
C THR A 393 25.14 9.06 11.64
N ALA A 394 24.53 10.18 12.03
CA ALA A 394 23.10 10.25 12.33
C ALA A 394 22.23 9.97 11.08
N VAL A 395 22.60 10.55 9.94
CA VAL A 395 21.92 10.36 8.66
C VAL A 395 21.94 8.88 8.23
N VAL A 396 23.13 8.27 8.25
CA VAL A 396 23.33 6.88 7.87
C VAL A 396 22.60 5.95 8.83
N SER A 397 22.70 6.18 10.14
CA SER A 397 22.02 5.39 11.18
C SER A 397 20.48 5.44 11.02
N ASN A 398 19.91 6.64 10.83
CA ASN A 398 18.48 6.81 10.60
C ASN A 398 18.03 6.09 9.32
N GLY A 399 18.78 6.20 8.23
CA GLY A 399 18.48 5.55 6.96
C GLY A 399 18.53 4.03 7.04
N ILE A 400 19.56 3.47 7.65
CA ILE A 400 19.70 2.02 7.88
C ILE A 400 18.57 1.51 8.77
N THR A 401 18.33 2.17 9.90
CA THR A 401 17.27 1.76 10.84
C THR A 401 15.90 1.81 10.19
N ALA A 402 15.59 2.87 9.43
CA ALA A 402 14.33 2.95 8.68
C ALA A 402 14.18 1.82 7.67
N SER A 403 15.22 1.52 6.91
CA SER A 403 15.24 0.44 5.91
C SER A 403 15.04 -0.93 6.55
N LEU A 404 15.70 -1.20 7.68
CA LEU A 404 15.55 -2.45 8.44
C LEU A 404 14.14 -2.60 9.02
N ILE A 405 13.55 -1.53 9.56
CA ILE A 405 12.16 -1.57 10.06
C ILE A 405 11.19 -1.90 8.92
N ILE A 406 11.32 -1.26 7.76
CA ILE A 406 10.47 -1.52 6.59
C ILE A 406 10.60 -2.96 6.13
N LEU A 407 11.83 -3.45 6.01
CA LEU A 407 12.11 -4.84 5.63
C LEU A 407 11.48 -5.81 6.65
N CYS A 408 11.64 -5.56 7.94
CA CYS A 408 11.08 -6.37 9.01
C CYS A 408 9.55 -6.35 9.03
N ILE A 409 8.90 -5.20 8.78
CA ILE A 409 7.44 -5.13 8.66
C ILE A 409 6.98 -6.00 7.47
N ALA A 410 7.60 -5.86 6.31
CA ALA A 410 7.23 -6.62 5.13
C ALA A 410 7.47 -8.14 5.31
N LEU A 411 8.62 -8.54 5.88
CA LEU A 411 8.89 -9.94 6.24
C LEU A 411 7.86 -10.49 7.24
N GLY A 412 7.49 -9.71 8.27
CA GLY A 412 6.48 -10.11 9.24
C GLY A 412 5.09 -10.28 8.62
N VAL A 413 4.75 -9.49 7.60
CA VAL A 413 3.52 -9.69 6.80
C VAL A 413 3.64 -10.88 5.87
N ALA A 414 4.77 -11.04 5.16
CA ALA A 414 4.97 -12.05 4.12
C ALA A 414 5.10 -13.47 4.69
N VAL A 415 5.87 -13.66 5.76
CA VAL A 415 6.19 -15.00 6.31
C VAL A 415 4.93 -15.82 6.63
N PRO A 416 3.96 -15.34 7.44
CA PRO A 416 2.74 -16.09 7.72
C PRO A 416 1.92 -16.38 6.44
N ASN A 417 1.93 -15.44 5.49
CA ASN A 417 1.24 -15.60 4.21
C ASN A 417 1.85 -16.71 3.35
N ILE A 418 3.18 -16.83 3.30
CA ILE A 418 3.87 -17.88 2.55
C ILE A 418 3.50 -19.27 3.10
N PHE A 419 3.54 -19.41 4.43
CA PHE A 419 3.16 -20.68 5.06
C PHE A 419 1.66 -21.00 4.87
N ALA A 420 0.79 -20.02 5.07
CA ALA A 420 -0.64 -20.18 4.86
C ALA A 420 -0.98 -20.50 3.40
N ARG A 421 -0.27 -19.91 2.43
CA ARG A 421 -0.44 -20.23 1.00
C ARG A 421 -0.19 -21.70 0.71
N ARG A 422 0.83 -22.32 1.30
CA ARG A 422 1.14 -23.76 1.08
C ARG A 422 0.01 -24.68 1.54
N TYR A 423 -0.67 -24.35 2.63
CA TYR A 423 -1.81 -25.12 3.13
C TYR A 423 -3.09 -24.83 2.32
N ILE A 424 -3.41 -23.56 2.13
CA ILE A 424 -4.64 -23.13 1.46
C ILE A 424 -4.58 -23.36 -0.06
N ALA A 425 -3.38 -23.37 -0.67
CA ALA A 425 -3.23 -23.54 -2.11
C ALA A 425 -3.71 -24.92 -2.58
N LYS A 426 -3.41 -26.00 -1.83
CA LYS A 426 -3.83 -27.35 -2.19
C LYS A 426 -5.34 -27.49 -2.25
N ASP A 427 -6.04 -26.98 -1.24
CA ASP A 427 -7.51 -27.05 -1.18
C ASP A 427 -8.17 -26.18 -2.25
N ARG A 428 -7.59 -24.98 -2.49
CA ARG A 428 -8.07 -24.08 -3.55
C ARG A 428 -7.81 -24.61 -4.96
N GLN A 429 -6.68 -25.28 -5.18
CA GLN A 429 -6.39 -25.91 -6.47
C GLN A 429 -7.34 -27.10 -6.71
N ARG A 430 -7.58 -27.95 -5.70
CA ARG A 430 -8.59 -29.02 -5.80
C ARG A 430 -9.97 -28.44 -6.12
N PHE A 431 -10.43 -27.46 -5.37
CA PHE A 431 -11.71 -26.81 -5.63
C PHE A 431 -11.79 -26.21 -7.05
N LEU A 432 -10.71 -25.56 -7.50
CA LEU A 432 -10.63 -25.02 -8.86
C LEU A 432 -10.74 -26.12 -9.91
N GLN A 433 -9.99 -27.22 -9.72
CA GLN A 433 -10.03 -28.36 -10.65
C GLN A 433 -11.40 -29.05 -10.69
N GLU A 434 -12.04 -29.22 -9.53
CA GLU A 434 -13.40 -29.80 -9.44
C GLU A 434 -14.43 -28.95 -10.15
N GLU A 435 -14.40 -27.62 -9.97
CA GLU A 435 -15.33 -26.71 -10.63
C GLU A 435 -15.08 -26.61 -12.15
N LEU A 436 -13.82 -26.61 -12.58
CA LEU A 436 -13.47 -26.66 -13.99
C LEU A 436 -13.90 -27.98 -14.64
N GLN A 437 -13.78 -29.11 -13.95
CA GLN A 437 -14.24 -30.41 -14.43
C GLN A 437 -15.77 -30.42 -14.59
N LYS A 438 -16.52 -29.92 -13.62
CA LYS A 438 -17.98 -29.76 -13.73
C LYS A 438 -18.39 -28.89 -14.94
N ARG A 439 -17.62 -27.83 -15.25
CA ARG A 439 -17.87 -27.01 -16.44
C ARG A 439 -17.57 -27.75 -17.75
N ARG A 440 -16.53 -28.57 -17.80
CA ARG A 440 -16.22 -29.44 -18.96
C ARG A 440 -17.37 -30.43 -19.22
N GLU A 441 -17.86 -31.09 -18.17
CA GLU A 441 -18.97 -32.05 -18.25
C GLU A 441 -20.27 -31.42 -18.75
N ARG A 442 -20.50 -30.12 -18.47
CA ARG A 442 -21.66 -29.34 -18.97
C ARG A 442 -21.49 -28.89 -20.42
N GLY A 443 -20.41 -29.22 -21.10
CA GLY A 443 -20.15 -28.86 -22.52
C GLY A 443 -19.97 -27.35 -22.79
N LYS A 444 -19.81 -26.54 -21.75
CA LYS A 444 -19.64 -25.07 -21.84
C LYS A 444 -18.19 -24.62 -21.92
N PHE A 445 -17.25 -25.57 -21.87
CA PHE A 445 -15.84 -25.29 -21.83
C PHE A 445 -15.24 -25.48 -23.24
N ILE A 446 -14.94 -24.40 -23.91
CA ILE A 446 -14.16 -24.43 -25.16
C ILE A 446 -12.71 -24.26 -24.75
N GLU A 447 -11.95 -25.37 -24.71
CA GLU A 447 -10.49 -25.31 -24.56
C GLU A 447 -9.86 -24.76 -25.83
N TRP A 448 -8.89 -23.93 -25.64
CA TRP A 448 -8.03 -23.42 -26.69
C TRP A 448 -6.72 -24.20 -26.77
#